data_473e2b0d3b4aabf2c8c2bdff35797c37
#
_entry.id   473e2b0d3b4aabf2c8c2bdff35797c37
#
_cell.length_a   1.000
_cell.length_b   1.000
_cell.length_c   1.000
_cell.angle_alpha   90.00
_cell.angle_beta   90.00
_cell.angle_gamma   90.00
#
_symmetry.space_group_name_H-M   'P 1'
#
loop_
_entity.id
_entity.type
_entity.pdbx_description
1 polymer ?
#
loop_
_entity_poly.entity_id
_entity_poly.type
_entity_poly.pdbx_seq_one_letter_code
_entity_poly.pdbx_strand_id
1 'polypeptide(L)'
;MTKRYNNANEAYEAVLDEILQHGIDFGDTKAIFNCGFYIDNPSDKLITNQERNWSQNYASAEWYWYLSGDPSVDKLSELYGRVPPIWDRMADNRGEVNSNYGYQWKRNNQLSYVVNKLRDNPDTRQAAISIYDAKEHDKYSKDTPCTYAVQFSIINNKLCMSVYMRSNDVWYGFCNDQYQFASLQEMVADMLSIETGWYYHHAHNMHLYNNKL
;
A
#
# COMPACT_ATOMS: atom_id res chain seq x y z
N MET A 1 13.04 -19.89 2.05
CA MET A 1 13.26 -18.54 2.61
C MET A 1 12.38 -17.55 1.87
N THR A 2 11.81 -16.57 2.56
CA THR A 2 11.04 -15.50 1.92
C THR A 2 11.96 -14.64 1.06
N LYS A 3 11.54 -14.30 -0.16
CA LYS A 3 12.34 -13.50 -1.11
C LYS A 3 12.65 -12.12 -0.54
N ARG A 4 13.79 -11.54 -0.89
CA ARG A 4 14.21 -10.20 -0.51
C ARG A 4 14.72 -9.47 -1.74
N TYR A 5 14.36 -8.20 -1.85
CA TYR A 5 14.75 -7.31 -2.93
C TYR A 5 15.36 -6.04 -2.32
N ASN A 6 16.30 -5.44 -3.04
CA ASN A 6 16.93 -4.23 -2.53
C ASN A 6 15.98 -3.03 -2.51
N ASN A 7 15.18 -2.87 -3.58
CA ASN A 7 14.27 -1.73 -3.75
C ASN A 7 12.94 -2.14 -4.40
N ALA A 8 12.05 -1.14 -4.58
CA ALA A 8 10.72 -1.35 -5.13
C ALA A 8 10.73 -1.82 -6.59
N ASN A 9 11.66 -1.30 -7.41
CA ASN A 9 11.73 -1.68 -8.83
C ASN A 9 12.16 -3.13 -9.00
N GLU A 10 13.19 -3.59 -8.25
CA GLU A 10 13.59 -5.00 -8.24
C GLU A 10 12.46 -5.93 -7.82
N ALA A 11 11.71 -5.54 -6.79
CA ALA A 11 10.54 -6.30 -6.34
C ALA A 11 9.46 -6.36 -7.43
N TYR A 12 9.16 -5.23 -8.08
CA TYR A 12 8.20 -5.14 -9.16
C TYR A 12 8.55 -6.08 -10.31
N GLU A 13 9.78 -6.00 -10.84
CA GLU A 13 10.22 -6.79 -11.97
C GLU A 13 10.21 -8.30 -11.66
N ALA A 14 10.71 -8.69 -10.49
CA ALA A 14 10.74 -10.08 -10.07
C ALA A 14 9.35 -10.68 -9.82
N VAL A 15 8.41 -9.91 -9.27
CA VAL A 15 7.03 -10.36 -9.03
C VAL A 15 6.25 -10.43 -10.34
N LEU A 16 6.45 -9.47 -11.24
CA LEU A 16 5.84 -9.50 -12.58
C LEU A 16 6.30 -10.75 -13.33
N ASP A 17 7.60 -11.04 -13.35
CA ASP A 17 8.18 -12.21 -13.99
C ASP A 17 7.63 -13.52 -13.38
N GLU A 18 7.54 -13.60 -12.05
CA GLU A 18 6.94 -14.76 -11.35
C GLU A 18 5.48 -15.00 -11.78
N ILE A 19 4.67 -13.94 -11.92
CA ILE A 19 3.28 -14.06 -12.40
C ILE A 19 3.25 -14.53 -13.85
N LEU A 20 4.10 -13.99 -14.71
CA LEU A 20 4.15 -14.35 -16.12
C LEU A 20 4.54 -15.82 -16.31
N GLN A 21 5.51 -16.32 -15.54
CA GLN A 21 6.03 -17.68 -15.66
C GLN A 21 5.18 -18.72 -14.92
N HIS A 22 4.67 -18.41 -13.73
CA HIS A 22 4.10 -19.38 -12.80
C HIS A 22 2.67 -19.05 -12.34
N GLY A 23 2.13 -17.89 -12.74
CA GLY A 23 0.77 -17.51 -12.39
C GLY A 23 -0.27 -18.43 -13.01
N ILE A 24 -1.36 -18.65 -12.29
CA ILE A 24 -2.53 -19.41 -12.77
C ILE A 24 -3.63 -18.46 -13.24
N ASP A 25 -4.47 -18.89 -14.14
CA ASP A 25 -5.64 -18.11 -14.57
C ASP A 25 -6.64 -18.00 -13.42
N PHE A 26 -7.05 -16.78 -13.10
CA PHE A 26 -8.02 -16.48 -12.05
C PHE A 26 -8.92 -15.31 -12.49
N GLY A 27 -10.09 -15.62 -12.99
CA GLY A 27 -11.01 -14.64 -13.58
C GLY A 27 -10.41 -13.98 -14.82
N ASP A 28 -10.32 -12.65 -14.81
CA ASP A 28 -9.73 -11.84 -15.88
C ASP A 28 -8.24 -11.50 -15.63
N THR A 29 -7.58 -12.30 -14.78
CA THR A 29 -6.20 -12.10 -14.37
C THR A 29 -5.39 -13.38 -14.44
N LYS A 30 -4.05 -13.22 -14.45
CA LYS A 30 -3.08 -14.25 -14.10
C LYS A 30 -2.54 -13.95 -12.71
N ALA A 31 -2.56 -14.92 -11.78
CA ALA A 31 -2.31 -14.67 -10.37
C ALA A 31 -1.40 -15.71 -9.71
N ILE A 32 -0.63 -15.26 -8.71
CA ILE A 32 0.03 -16.09 -7.70
C ILE A 32 -0.58 -15.81 -6.33
N PHE A 33 -0.69 -16.85 -5.50
CA PHE A 33 -1.33 -16.73 -4.19
C PHE A 33 -0.32 -16.74 -3.05
N ASN A 34 -0.64 -16.00 -1.97
CA ASN A 34 0.21 -15.83 -0.79
C ASN A 34 1.62 -15.32 -1.15
N CYS A 35 1.65 -14.36 -2.07
CA CYS A 35 2.89 -13.70 -2.45
C CYS A 35 3.38 -12.79 -1.32
N GLY A 36 4.58 -13.08 -0.80
CA GLY A 36 5.17 -12.27 0.27
C GLY A 36 6.68 -12.13 0.08
N PHE A 37 7.18 -10.90 0.26
CA PHE A 37 8.59 -10.56 0.09
C PHE A 37 9.00 -9.33 0.89
N TYR A 38 10.29 -9.17 1.10
CA TYR A 38 10.88 -8.00 1.72
C TYR A 38 11.45 -7.03 0.68
N ILE A 39 11.36 -5.73 0.97
CA ILE A 39 12.13 -4.66 0.34
C ILE A 39 13.07 -4.12 1.42
N ASP A 40 14.39 -4.26 1.21
CA ASP A 40 15.39 -3.93 2.21
C ASP A 40 15.63 -2.42 2.34
N ASN A 41 15.50 -1.69 1.24
CA ASN A 41 15.59 -0.24 1.20
C ASN A 41 14.27 0.37 0.70
N PRO A 42 13.23 0.52 1.55
CA PRO A 42 11.93 1.06 1.13
C PRO A 42 11.97 2.54 0.75
N SER A 43 13.01 3.29 1.11
CA SER A 43 13.17 4.68 0.68
C SER A 43 13.48 4.80 -0.82
N ASP A 44 14.06 3.76 -1.43
CA ASP A 44 14.19 3.63 -2.88
C ASP A 44 12.91 3.02 -3.47
N LYS A 45 11.86 3.84 -3.50
CA LYS A 45 10.47 3.47 -3.80
C LYS A 45 10.00 3.79 -5.22
N LEU A 46 10.91 4.25 -6.09
CA LEU A 46 10.59 4.58 -7.48
C LEU A 46 10.54 3.32 -8.35
N ILE A 47 9.55 3.24 -9.23
CA ILE A 47 9.50 2.21 -10.28
C ILE A 47 10.13 2.81 -11.54
N THR A 48 11.29 2.29 -11.91
CA THR A 48 12.10 2.79 -13.03
C THR A 48 11.95 1.97 -14.31
N ASN A 49 11.19 0.87 -14.25
CA ASN A 49 10.90 0.03 -15.40
C ASN A 49 10.23 0.83 -16.52
N GLN A 50 10.85 0.85 -17.71
CA GLN A 50 10.44 1.68 -18.83
C GLN A 50 9.10 1.25 -19.44
N GLU A 51 8.82 -0.04 -19.48
CA GLU A 51 7.56 -0.58 -20.03
C GLU A 51 6.38 -0.21 -19.16
N ARG A 52 6.59 -0.20 -17.83
CA ARG A 52 5.56 0.24 -16.87
C ARG A 52 5.22 1.71 -17.04
N ASN A 53 6.19 2.55 -17.38
CA ASN A 53 6.01 4.00 -17.51
C ASN A 53 5.24 4.60 -16.31
N TRP A 54 5.72 4.30 -15.12
CA TRP A 54 5.07 4.71 -13.86
C TRP A 54 5.18 6.22 -13.63
N SER A 55 4.13 6.81 -13.05
CA SER A 55 4.05 8.25 -12.81
C SER A 55 4.31 8.58 -11.34
N GLN A 56 5.51 9.03 -11.02
CA GLN A 56 5.85 9.57 -9.71
C GLN A 56 4.95 10.76 -9.34
N ASN A 57 4.61 11.62 -10.32
CA ASN A 57 3.73 12.77 -10.08
C ASN A 57 2.35 12.33 -9.57
N TYR A 58 1.79 11.26 -10.15
CA TYR A 58 0.53 10.68 -9.66
C TYR A 58 0.69 10.11 -8.25
N ALA A 59 1.72 9.30 -8.00
CA ALA A 59 1.93 8.71 -6.69
C ALA A 59 2.16 9.76 -5.60
N SER A 60 2.86 10.85 -5.92
CA SER A 60 3.03 11.98 -4.99
C SER A 60 1.71 12.70 -4.70
N ALA A 61 0.87 12.93 -5.72
CA ALA A 61 -0.45 13.54 -5.53
C ALA A 61 -1.37 12.66 -4.68
N GLU A 62 -1.35 11.35 -4.91
CA GLU A 62 -2.08 10.36 -4.11
C GLU A 62 -1.57 10.31 -2.66
N TRP A 63 -0.27 10.43 -2.43
CA TRP A 63 0.30 10.57 -1.08
C TRP A 63 -0.25 11.80 -0.35
N TYR A 64 -0.25 12.96 -0.98
CA TYR A 64 -0.82 14.17 -0.37
C TYR A 64 -2.32 14.05 -0.14
N TRP A 65 -3.03 13.35 -1.02
CA TRP A 65 -4.44 13.02 -0.80
C TRP A 65 -4.62 12.13 0.45
N TYR A 66 -3.79 11.12 0.65
CA TYR A 66 -3.82 10.29 1.87
C TYR A 66 -3.43 11.10 3.11
N LEU A 67 -2.45 11.99 3.01
CA LEU A 67 -2.09 12.89 4.13
C LEU A 67 -3.24 13.83 4.53
N SER A 68 -4.10 14.23 3.61
CA SER A 68 -5.29 15.03 3.94
C SER A 68 -6.27 14.25 4.83
N GLY A 69 -6.38 12.92 4.64
CA GLY A 69 -7.38 12.08 5.27
C GLY A 69 -8.80 12.31 4.75
N ASP A 70 -8.94 13.04 3.65
CA ASP A 70 -10.22 13.30 2.99
C ASP A 70 -10.47 12.20 1.93
N PRO A 71 -11.51 11.36 2.07
CA PRO A 71 -11.80 10.27 1.14
C PRO A 71 -12.38 10.76 -0.21
N SER A 72 -12.66 12.06 -0.36
CA SER A 72 -13.24 12.62 -1.58
C SER A 72 -12.28 12.55 -2.77
N VAL A 73 -12.79 12.10 -3.92
CA VAL A 73 -12.04 12.10 -5.19
C VAL A 73 -11.82 13.52 -5.73
N ASP A 74 -12.65 14.50 -5.32
CA ASP A 74 -12.45 15.89 -5.65
C ASP A 74 -11.14 16.42 -5.04
N LYS A 75 -10.82 15.98 -3.82
CA LYS A 75 -9.54 16.33 -3.18
C LYS A 75 -8.33 15.79 -3.96
N LEU A 76 -8.41 14.59 -4.50
CA LEU A 76 -7.38 14.07 -5.40
C LEU A 76 -7.31 14.88 -6.70
N SER A 77 -8.45 15.30 -7.23
CA SER A 77 -8.50 16.15 -8.43
C SER A 77 -7.83 17.52 -8.22
N GLU A 78 -8.00 18.13 -7.06
CA GLU A 78 -7.32 19.38 -6.69
C GLU A 78 -5.79 19.21 -6.70
N LEU A 79 -5.30 18.06 -6.22
CA LEU A 79 -3.87 17.78 -6.09
C LEU A 79 -3.21 17.31 -7.38
N TYR A 80 -3.93 16.54 -8.20
CA TYR A 80 -3.40 15.92 -9.42
C TYR A 80 -3.83 16.63 -10.72
N GLY A 81 -4.84 17.51 -10.65
CA GLY A 81 -5.42 18.21 -11.79
C GLY A 81 -6.56 17.48 -12.50
N ARG A 82 -6.88 16.24 -12.08
CA ARG A 82 -8.01 15.44 -12.59
C ARG A 82 -8.30 14.27 -11.66
N VAL A 83 -9.51 13.71 -11.74
CA VAL A 83 -9.83 12.42 -11.14
C VAL A 83 -9.35 11.30 -12.06
N PRO A 84 -8.47 10.38 -11.64
CA PRO A 84 -8.13 9.18 -12.38
C PRO A 84 -9.38 8.31 -12.59
N PRO A 85 -9.56 7.68 -13.79
CA PRO A 85 -10.77 6.93 -14.11
C PRO A 85 -11.11 5.79 -13.15
N ILE A 86 -10.12 5.21 -12.48
CA ILE A 86 -10.33 4.16 -11.48
C ILE A 86 -11.08 4.73 -10.28
N TRP A 87 -10.68 5.88 -9.76
CA TRP A 87 -11.29 6.50 -8.59
C TRP A 87 -12.69 7.04 -8.90
N ASP A 88 -12.90 7.58 -10.09
CA ASP A 88 -14.24 8.00 -10.55
C ASP A 88 -15.24 6.83 -10.55
N ARG A 89 -14.81 5.65 -11.01
CA ARG A 89 -15.65 4.44 -10.99
C ARG A 89 -15.89 3.88 -9.59
N MET A 90 -14.92 4.00 -8.69
CA MET A 90 -14.97 3.45 -7.34
C MET A 90 -15.72 4.36 -6.36
N ALA A 91 -15.84 5.65 -6.65
CA ALA A 91 -16.49 6.62 -5.79
C ALA A 91 -17.97 6.28 -5.57
N ASP A 92 -18.44 6.49 -4.35
CA ASP A 92 -19.85 6.39 -3.98
C ASP A 92 -20.67 7.62 -4.47
N ASN A 93 -21.93 7.71 -4.07
CA ASN A 93 -22.81 8.83 -4.47
C ASN A 93 -22.40 10.20 -3.87
N ARG A 94 -21.46 10.21 -2.92
CA ARG A 94 -20.91 11.43 -2.31
C ARG A 94 -19.56 11.80 -2.92
N GLY A 95 -19.06 11.00 -3.87
CA GLY A 95 -17.73 11.16 -4.44
C GLY A 95 -16.62 10.68 -3.51
N GLU A 96 -16.91 9.78 -2.57
CA GLU A 96 -15.94 9.24 -1.60
C GLU A 96 -15.56 7.80 -1.91
N VAL A 97 -14.32 7.43 -1.55
CA VAL A 97 -13.81 6.06 -1.68
C VAL A 97 -13.35 5.51 -0.33
N ASN A 98 -13.55 4.20 -0.14
CA ASN A 98 -13.09 3.50 1.08
C ASN A 98 -11.58 3.22 1.07
N SER A 99 -10.96 3.18 -0.09
CA SER A 99 -9.53 2.91 -0.28
C SER A 99 -8.64 4.14 -0.15
N ASN A 100 -9.15 5.30 0.33
CA ASN A 100 -8.24 6.33 0.84
C ASN A 100 -7.59 5.82 2.12
N TYR A 101 -6.37 5.26 2.00
CA TYR A 101 -5.68 4.68 3.14
C TYR A 101 -5.32 5.71 4.21
N GLY A 102 -5.12 6.98 3.83
CA GLY A 102 -4.90 8.07 4.78
C GLY A 102 -6.08 8.29 5.73
N TYR A 103 -7.30 8.24 5.22
CA TYR A 103 -8.51 8.21 6.04
C TYR A 103 -8.53 6.98 6.95
N GLN A 104 -8.19 5.81 6.42
CA GLN A 104 -8.26 4.54 7.14
C GLN A 104 -7.27 4.46 8.30
N TRP A 105 -6.00 4.85 8.13
CA TRP A 105 -5.04 4.79 9.23
C TRP A 105 -5.21 5.90 10.27
N LYS A 106 -5.91 7.00 9.93
CA LYS A 106 -6.21 8.09 10.87
C LYS A 106 -7.46 7.85 11.70
N ARG A 107 -8.46 7.15 11.14
CA ARG A 107 -9.72 6.90 11.85
C ARG A 107 -9.47 6.22 13.19
N ASN A 108 -10.32 6.53 14.18
CA ASN A 108 -10.19 5.99 15.54
C ASN A 108 -8.80 6.24 16.18
N ASN A 109 -8.06 7.25 15.73
CA ASN A 109 -6.73 7.60 16.21
C ASN A 109 -5.68 6.48 16.10
N GLN A 110 -5.82 5.54 15.17
CA GLN A 110 -4.94 4.37 15.03
C GLN A 110 -3.48 4.76 14.82
N LEU A 111 -3.20 5.77 13.98
CA LEU A 111 -1.83 6.20 13.73
C LEU A 111 -1.17 6.74 15.01
N SER A 112 -1.86 7.60 15.75
CA SER A 112 -1.37 8.12 17.04
C SER A 112 -1.18 7.00 18.07
N TYR A 113 -2.08 6.01 18.09
CA TYR A 113 -1.96 4.84 18.94
C TYR A 113 -0.66 4.07 18.66
N VAL A 114 -0.38 3.77 17.39
CA VAL A 114 0.82 3.04 16.96
C VAL A 114 2.09 3.79 17.36
N VAL A 115 2.17 5.08 17.05
CA VAL A 115 3.34 5.92 17.38
C VAL A 115 3.59 5.95 18.88
N ASN A 116 2.53 6.14 19.71
CA ASN A 116 2.66 6.15 21.15
C ASN A 116 3.09 4.79 21.69
N LYS A 117 2.52 3.68 21.19
CA LYS A 117 2.92 2.33 21.62
C LYS A 117 4.38 2.02 21.34
N LEU A 118 4.89 2.42 20.17
CA LEU A 118 6.30 2.22 19.81
C LEU A 118 7.23 3.14 20.63
N ARG A 119 6.79 4.34 20.97
CA ARG A 119 7.55 5.29 21.82
C ARG A 119 7.62 4.80 23.25
N ASP A 120 6.50 4.32 23.80
CA ASP A 120 6.41 3.85 25.18
C ASP A 120 7.15 2.51 25.39
N ASN A 121 7.12 1.64 24.40
CA ASN A 121 7.77 0.33 24.43
C ASN A 121 8.24 -0.06 23.01
N PRO A 122 9.53 0.11 22.67
CA PRO A 122 10.08 -0.27 21.37
C PRO A 122 9.90 -1.75 21.02
N ASP A 123 9.79 -2.64 21.99
CA ASP A 123 9.59 -4.09 21.81
C ASP A 123 8.11 -4.48 21.71
N THR A 124 7.20 -3.52 21.60
CA THR A 124 5.76 -3.80 21.53
C THR A 124 5.41 -4.64 20.31
N ARG A 125 4.47 -5.56 20.47
CA ARG A 125 3.83 -6.34 19.40
C ARG A 125 2.42 -5.83 19.08
N GLN A 126 2.02 -4.67 19.63
CA GLN A 126 0.67 -4.12 19.54
C GLN A 126 0.55 -2.97 18.53
N ALA A 127 1.63 -2.63 17.82
CA ALA A 127 1.66 -1.50 16.90
C ALA A 127 1.06 -1.89 15.53
N ALA A 128 -0.25 -2.12 15.50
CA ALA A 128 -1.01 -2.50 14.32
C ALA A 128 -2.10 -1.48 13.98
N ILE A 129 -2.31 -1.27 12.67
CA ILE A 129 -3.44 -0.53 12.09
C ILE A 129 -4.34 -1.54 11.38
N SER A 130 -5.64 -1.50 11.69
CA SER A 130 -6.66 -2.23 10.94
C SER A 130 -7.32 -1.32 9.92
N ILE A 131 -7.22 -1.66 8.65
CA ILE A 131 -7.85 -0.92 7.56
C ILE A 131 -9.23 -1.50 7.27
N TYR A 132 -9.34 -2.82 7.24
CA TYR A 132 -10.61 -3.52 7.08
C TYR A 132 -11.45 -3.41 8.36
N ASP A 133 -12.69 -2.99 8.25
CA ASP A 133 -13.61 -2.90 9.39
C ASP A 133 -14.88 -3.69 9.09
N ALA A 134 -15.11 -4.75 9.89
CA ALA A 134 -16.27 -5.61 9.74
C ALA A 134 -17.62 -4.89 9.91
N LYS A 135 -17.63 -3.77 10.65
CA LYS A 135 -18.83 -2.95 10.82
C LYS A 135 -19.16 -2.09 9.60
N GLU A 136 -18.18 -1.91 8.71
CA GLU A 136 -18.30 -1.07 7.52
C GLU A 136 -18.48 -1.88 6.23
N HIS A 137 -18.55 -3.23 6.32
CA HIS A 137 -18.65 -4.10 5.14
C HIS A 137 -19.82 -3.75 4.23
N ASP A 138 -20.95 -3.36 4.78
CA ASP A 138 -22.14 -2.97 4.00
C ASP A 138 -21.89 -1.72 3.14
N LYS A 139 -20.90 -0.91 3.51
CA LYS A 139 -20.51 0.31 2.78
C LYS A 139 -19.48 0.02 1.69
N TYR A 140 -18.89 -1.17 1.66
CA TYR A 140 -17.87 -1.58 0.67
C TYR A 140 -18.49 -2.10 -0.63
N SER A 141 -19.50 -1.41 -1.17
CA SER A 141 -20.26 -1.89 -2.31
C SER A 141 -19.55 -1.70 -3.65
N LYS A 142 -18.83 -0.59 -3.83
CA LYS A 142 -18.06 -0.29 -5.05
C LYS A 142 -16.57 -0.42 -4.82
N ASP A 143 -16.09 0.11 -3.70
CA ASP A 143 -14.69 0.15 -3.33
C ASP A 143 -14.48 -0.56 -2.00
N THR A 144 -13.82 -1.71 -2.06
CA THR A 144 -13.38 -2.46 -0.89
C THR A 144 -11.88 -2.33 -0.75
N PRO A 145 -11.35 -1.82 0.38
CA PRO A 145 -9.90 -1.69 0.58
C PRO A 145 -9.17 -3.00 0.28
N CYS A 146 -8.10 -2.91 -0.51
CA CYS A 146 -7.26 -4.08 -0.81
C CYS A 146 -6.36 -4.43 0.36
N THR A 147 -5.87 -3.44 1.10
CA THR A 147 -5.10 -3.62 2.33
C THR A 147 -6.04 -3.83 3.50
N TYR A 148 -5.77 -4.84 4.33
CA TYR A 148 -6.57 -5.06 5.55
C TYR A 148 -5.84 -4.74 6.85
N ALA A 149 -4.50 -4.78 6.88
CA ALA A 149 -3.72 -4.45 8.06
C ALA A 149 -2.30 -3.98 7.73
N VAL A 150 -1.76 -3.17 8.65
CA VAL A 150 -0.36 -2.76 8.67
C VAL A 150 0.19 -3.01 10.07
N GLN A 151 1.37 -3.62 10.19
CA GLN A 151 2.05 -3.89 11.44
C GLN A 151 3.43 -3.21 11.45
N PHE A 152 3.76 -2.53 12.53
CA PHE A 152 5.08 -1.93 12.75
C PHE A 152 5.85 -2.65 13.84
N SER A 153 7.18 -2.64 13.73
CA SER A 153 8.12 -3.15 14.73
C SER A 153 9.41 -2.36 14.69
N ILE A 154 10.04 -2.12 15.83
CA ILE A 154 11.39 -1.56 15.88
C ILE A 154 12.38 -2.72 16.01
N ILE A 155 13.27 -2.87 15.03
CA ILE A 155 14.28 -3.93 14.99
C ILE A 155 15.64 -3.28 14.71
N ASN A 156 16.60 -3.51 15.58
CA ASN A 156 17.94 -2.89 15.49
C ASN A 156 17.87 -1.36 15.35
N ASN A 157 17.01 -0.73 16.13
CA ASN A 157 16.75 0.73 16.12
C ASN A 157 16.27 1.28 14.77
N LYS A 158 15.62 0.46 13.96
CA LYS A 158 15.01 0.84 12.68
C LYS A 158 13.53 0.45 12.67
N LEU A 159 12.69 1.32 12.11
CA LEU A 159 11.27 1.03 11.96
C LEU A 159 11.06 0.08 10.79
N CYS A 160 10.64 -1.13 11.08
CA CYS A 160 10.24 -2.13 10.10
C CYS A 160 8.71 -2.17 9.98
N MET A 161 8.20 -2.46 8.79
CA MET A 161 6.76 -2.47 8.53
C MET A 161 6.37 -3.70 7.70
N SER A 162 5.20 -4.26 8.00
CA SER A 162 4.55 -5.29 7.20
C SER A 162 3.18 -4.81 6.75
N VAL A 163 2.89 -4.96 5.46
CA VAL A 163 1.60 -4.64 4.84
C VAL A 163 0.94 -5.91 4.36
N TYR A 164 -0.35 -6.06 4.68
CA TYR A 164 -1.13 -7.25 4.36
C TYR A 164 -2.33 -6.89 3.51
N MET A 165 -2.38 -7.44 2.29
CA MET A 165 -3.41 -7.19 1.29
C MET A 165 -4.17 -8.47 0.94
N ARG A 166 -5.52 -8.34 0.74
CA ARG A 166 -6.33 -9.43 0.19
C ARG A 166 -6.07 -9.65 -1.29
N SER A 167 -5.72 -8.56 -2.00
CA SER A 167 -5.54 -8.54 -3.45
C SER A 167 -4.62 -7.36 -3.81
N ASN A 168 -3.70 -7.58 -4.74
CA ASN A 168 -2.87 -6.51 -5.29
C ASN A 168 -2.54 -6.78 -6.75
N ASP A 169 -2.88 -5.85 -7.63
CA ASP A 169 -2.44 -5.87 -9.03
C ASP A 169 -1.00 -5.39 -9.12
N VAL A 170 -0.13 -6.19 -9.73
CA VAL A 170 1.30 -5.85 -9.80
C VAL A 170 1.56 -4.63 -10.69
N TRP A 171 0.77 -4.44 -11.76
CA TRP A 171 1.00 -3.39 -12.73
C TRP A 171 0.54 -2.02 -12.25
N TYR A 172 -0.72 -1.88 -11.84
CA TYR A 172 -1.29 -0.60 -11.43
C TYR A 172 -1.21 -0.39 -9.91
N GLY A 173 -1.58 -1.41 -9.14
CA GLY A 173 -1.70 -1.36 -7.68
C GLY A 173 -0.36 -1.31 -6.99
N PHE A 174 0.44 -2.38 -7.07
CA PHE A 174 1.70 -2.50 -6.32
C PHE A 174 2.62 -1.29 -6.49
N CYS A 175 2.76 -0.79 -7.72
CA CYS A 175 3.63 0.36 -8.00
C CYS A 175 3.28 1.61 -7.18
N ASN A 176 1.99 1.84 -6.93
CA ASN A 176 1.50 2.96 -6.12
C ASN A 176 1.40 2.57 -4.64
N ASP A 177 0.81 1.41 -4.32
CA ASP A 177 0.60 0.99 -2.94
C ASP A 177 1.92 0.93 -2.15
N GLN A 178 2.98 0.33 -2.72
CA GLN A 178 4.28 0.28 -2.05
C GLN A 178 4.87 1.69 -1.83
N TYR A 179 4.68 2.62 -2.76
CA TYR A 179 5.12 4.00 -2.60
C TYR A 179 4.39 4.69 -1.44
N GLN A 180 3.07 4.49 -1.33
CA GLN A 180 2.25 5.07 -0.27
C GLN A 180 2.61 4.47 1.10
N PHE A 181 2.74 3.15 1.18
CA PHE A 181 3.09 2.50 2.44
C PHE A 181 4.54 2.74 2.85
N ALA A 182 5.50 2.78 1.91
CA ALA A 182 6.88 3.19 2.22
C ALA A 182 6.92 4.64 2.75
N SER A 183 6.12 5.54 2.17
CA SER A 183 6.00 6.93 2.65
C SER A 183 5.34 7.00 4.04
N LEU A 184 4.37 6.13 4.34
CA LEU A 184 3.82 5.98 5.70
C LEU A 184 4.90 5.49 6.68
N GLN A 185 5.72 4.52 6.28
CA GLN A 185 6.83 4.02 7.10
C GLN A 185 7.83 5.12 7.41
N GLU A 186 8.25 5.91 6.42
CA GLU A 186 9.12 7.06 6.60
C GLU A 186 8.51 8.08 7.57
N MET A 187 7.25 8.44 7.37
CA MET A 187 6.55 9.40 8.24
C MET A 187 6.50 8.92 9.70
N VAL A 188 6.21 7.65 9.94
CA VAL A 188 6.20 7.09 11.32
C VAL A 188 7.61 7.01 11.90
N ALA A 189 8.62 6.67 11.09
CA ALA A 189 10.03 6.67 11.51
C ALA A 189 10.50 8.07 11.94
N ASP A 190 10.15 9.10 11.16
CA ASP A 190 10.43 10.50 11.49
C ASP A 190 9.76 10.92 12.81
N MET A 191 8.50 10.54 13.02
CA MET A 191 7.79 10.82 14.29
C MET A 191 8.46 10.16 15.51
N LEU A 192 9.17 9.07 15.29
CA LEU A 192 9.93 8.34 16.33
C LEU A 192 11.41 8.75 16.38
N SER A 193 11.88 9.57 15.44
CA SER A 193 13.29 9.99 15.28
C SER A 193 14.25 8.80 15.12
N ILE A 194 13.85 7.79 14.33
CA ILE A 194 14.66 6.63 13.98
C ILE A 194 14.68 6.41 12.45
N GLU A 195 15.61 5.59 11.95
CA GLU A 195 15.68 5.23 10.55
C GLU A 195 14.60 4.20 10.16
N THR A 196 14.27 4.15 8.86
CA THR A 196 13.48 3.06 8.29
C THR A 196 14.31 1.77 8.21
N GLY A 197 13.68 0.65 8.52
CA GLY A 197 14.20 -0.69 8.28
C GLY A 197 13.55 -1.30 7.03
N TRP A 198 13.41 -2.62 6.99
CA TRP A 198 12.77 -3.29 5.89
C TRP A 198 11.25 -3.02 5.83
N TYR A 199 10.70 -3.11 4.62
CA TYR A 199 9.29 -3.20 4.32
C TYR A 199 8.95 -4.62 3.88
N TYR A 200 7.92 -5.23 4.46
CA TYR A 200 7.39 -6.52 4.03
C TYR A 200 6.05 -6.33 3.35
N HIS A 201 5.93 -6.80 2.12
CA HIS A 201 4.69 -6.80 1.35
C HIS A 201 4.11 -8.20 1.30
N HIS A 202 2.82 -8.34 1.60
CA HIS A 202 2.08 -9.58 1.43
C HIS A 202 0.75 -9.32 0.72
N ALA A 203 0.51 -10.04 -0.37
CA ALA A 203 -0.78 -10.09 -1.02
C ALA A 203 -1.28 -11.54 -1.10
N HIS A 204 -2.50 -11.80 -0.59
CA HIS A 204 -3.10 -13.13 -0.72
C HIS A 204 -3.28 -13.49 -2.20
N ASN A 205 -3.76 -12.56 -3.03
CA ASN A 205 -3.84 -12.67 -4.48
C ASN A 205 -3.00 -11.54 -5.09
N MET A 206 -1.82 -11.87 -5.63
CA MET A 206 -0.98 -10.96 -6.41
C MET A 206 -1.18 -11.30 -7.88
N HIS A 207 -1.61 -10.32 -8.70
CA HIS A 207 -2.06 -10.63 -10.05
C HIS A 207 -1.65 -9.58 -11.09
N LEU A 208 -1.79 -9.97 -12.35
CA LEU A 208 -1.69 -9.13 -13.53
C LEU A 208 -2.96 -9.30 -14.35
N TYR A 209 -3.60 -8.21 -14.75
CA TYR A 209 -4.76 -8.27 -15.65
C TYR A 209 -4.39 -8.77 -17.05
N ASN A 210 -5.26 -9.59 -17.67
CA ASN A 210 -5.02 -10.21 -18.98
C ASN A 210 -4.78 -9.20 -20.12
N ASN A 211 -5.22 -7.96 -19.97
CA ASN A 211 -4.91 -6.88 -20.92
C ASN A 211 -3.47 -6.34 -20.81
N LYS A 212 -2.65 -6.91 -19.93
CA LYS A 212 -1.23 -6.60 -19.70
C LYS A 212 -0.29 -7.79 -19.93
N LEU A 213 -0.84 -8.93 -20.35
CA LEU A 213 -0.09 -10.11 -20.76
C LEU A 213 0.60 -9.92 -22.13
#